data_5bd697ad1307d53b6188e90977d6f677
#
_entry.id   5bd697ad1307d53b6188e90977d6f677
#
_cell.length_a   1.000
_cell.length_b   1.000
_cell.length_c   1.000
_cell.angle_alpha   90.00
_cell.angle_beta   90.00
_cell.angle_gamma   90.00
#
_symmetry.space_group_name_H-M   'P 1'
#
loop_
_entity.id
_entity.type
_entity.pdbx_description
1 polymer ?
#
loop_
_entity_poly.entity_id
_entity_poly.type
_entity_poly.pdbx_seq_one_letter_code
_entity_poly.pdbx_strand_id
1 'polypeptide(L)'
;MNVLSLFDGMSCGMIALDRLGIKVDKYYASEIDKYAMQVSAANYPEIIQVGDVCDLKSEDFKDIDLILAGSPCQGFSLAGKQLAFDDPRSALFFEFIRLLKEIKPKYFLLENVRMKKEFLQIISEQVSSCYPEITFGVDPIFINSSLVSAQSRPRYYWTNIPGIEQPEERGIVLKDILEDRNIEGLSEKAIAYMNRSSPKWSNGKTRKDIYIKREDQKADCLTANMHKGVPYGVVEIKAGAYRARSLDENGKRVAWKDVKPRQVLETRKDEKSNSITSVQKDNVLTKDQAYWRKLTPIECERLQTVPDNYTNHVSNTQRYKM
;
A
#
# COMPACT_ATOMS: atom_id res chain seq x y z
N MET A 1 -6.01 -8.80 -25.55
CA MET A 1 -5.77 -7.33 -25.49
C MET A 1 -4.29 -7.04 -25.29
N ASN A 2 -3.81 -5.89 -25.76
CA ASN A 2 -2.44 -5.43 -25.50
C ASN A 2 -2.45 -4.41 -24.37
N VAL A 3 -1.56 -4.60 -23.40
CA VAL A 3 -1.48 -3.78 -22.18
C VAL A 3 -0.11 -3.12 -22.07
N LEU A 4 -0.09 -1.84 -21.71
CA LEU A 4 1.10 -1.13 -21.26
C LEU A 4 0.93 -0.73 -19.80
N SER A 5 1.73 -1.32 -18.92
CA SER A 5 1.71 -1.03 -17.49
C SER A 5 2.91 -0.18 -17.12
N LEU A 6 2.66 1.03 -16.64
CA LEU A 6 3.66 2.00 -16.24
C LEU A 6 3.82 1.98 -14.72
N PHE A 7 5.06 1.98 -14.24
CA PHE A 7 5.39 1.80 -12.82
C PHE A 7 4.84 0.46 -12.31
N ASP A 8 5.06 -0.58 -13.09
CA ASP A 8 4.35 -1.87 -13.01
C ASP A 8 4.57 -2.60 -11.67
N GLY A 9 5.70 -2.37 -11.02
CA GLY A 9 6.06 -3.08 -9.82
C GLY A 9 6.22 -4.58 -10.10
N MET A 10 5.51 -5.40 -9.34
CA MET A 10 5.52 -6.87 -9.49
C MET A 10 4.37 -7.40 -10.37
N SER A 11 3.85 -6.60 -11.28
CA SER A 11 2.78 -6.95 -12.24
C SER A 11 1.43 -7.28 -11.61
N CYS A 12 1.01 -6.51 -10.61
CA CYS A 12 -0.33 -6.66 -10.02
C CYS A 12 -1.47 -6.44 -11.02
N GLY A 13 -1.24 -5.63 -12.06
CA GLY A 13 -2.18 -5.45 -13.17
C GLY A 13 -2.45 -6.76 -13.92
N MET A 14 -1.40 -7.56 -14.17
CA MET A 14 -1.54 -8.86 -14.81
C MET A 14 -2.35 -9.83 -13.93
N ILE A 15 -2.08 -9.88 -12.62
CA ILE A 15 -2.88 -10.69 -11.67
C ILE A 15 -4.36 -10.30 -11.72
N ALA A 16 -4.66 -9.01 -11.82
CA ALA A 16 -6.04 -8.54 -11.88
C ALA A 16 -6.73 -8.97 -13.18
N LEU A 17 -6.05 -8.86 -14.31
CA LEU A 17 -6.57 -9.30 -15.62
C LEU A 17 -6.80 -10.80 -15.67
N ASP A 18 -5.86 -11.60 -15.15
CA ASP A 18 -6.01 -13.06 -15.02
C ASP A 18 -7.25 -13.43 -14.20
N ARG A 19 -7.46 -12.80 -13.07
CA ARG A 19 -8.61 -13.07 -12.20
C ARG A 19 -9.95 -12.70 -12.83
N LEU A 20 -9.93 -11.76 -13.74
CA LEU A 20 -11.10 -11.38 -14.55
C LEU A 20 -11.29 -12.29 -15.76
N GLY A 21 -10.37 -13.23 -16.02
CA GLY A 21 -10.38 -14.07 -17.22
C GLY A 21 -10.15 -13.28 -18.52
N ILE A 22 -9.53 -12.12 -18.42
CA ILE A 22 -9.24 -11.27 -19.59
C ILE A 22 -7.97 -11.77 -20.25
N LYS A 23 -8.10 -12.23 -21.51
CA LYS A 23 -6.95 -12.68 -22.29
C LYS A 23 -6.06 -11.49 -22.66
N VAL A 24 -4.81 -11.55 -22.20
CA VAL A 24 -3.74 -10.61 -22.57
C VAL A 24 -2.90 -11.25 -23.68
N ASP A 25 -2.75 -10.55 -24.80
CA ASP A 25 -1.95 -11.02 -25.93
C ASP A 25 -0.50 -10.50 -25.79
N LYS A 26 -0.32 -9.26 -25.35
CA LYS A 26 0.97 -8.68 -25.01
C LYS A 26 0.84 -7.80 -23.76
N TYR A 27 1.78 -7.95 -22.84
CA TYR A 27 1.89 -7.10 -21.65
C TYR A 27 3.28 -6.49 -21.62
N TYR A 28 3.33 -5.18 -21.75
CA TYR A 28 4.54 -4.37 -21.65
C TYR A 28 4.62 -3.76 -20.25
N ALA A 29 5.69 -4.03 -19.53
CA ALA A 29 5.91 -3.54 -18.16
C ALA A 29 7.06 -2.55 -18.11
N SER A 30 6.76 -1.29 -17.77
CA SER A 30 7.77 -0.28 -17.45
C SER A 30 8.02 -0.25 -15.95
N GLU A 31 9.19 -0.73 -15.54
CA GLU A 31 9.66 -0.81 -14.16
C GLU A 31 11.19 -0.69 -14.12
N ILE A 32 11.74 -0.13 -13.04
CA ILE A 32 13.19 0.03 -12.83
C ILE A 32 13.72 -0.74 -11.60
N ASP A 33 12.84 -1.16 -10.69
CA ASP A 33 13.27 -1.99 -9.55
C ASP A 33 13.52 -3.42 -10.02
N LYS A 34 14.78 -3.81 -10.03
CA LYS A 34 15.22 -5.13 -10.48
C LYS A 34 14.58 -6.30 -9.71
N TYR A 35 14.19 -6.10 -8.46
CA TYR A 35 13.57 -7.15 -7.66
C TYR A 35 12.09 -7.31 -8.00
N ALA A 36 11.40 -6.21 -8.27
CA ALA A 36 10.04 -6.23 -8.77
C ALA A 36 10.00 -6.90 -10.15
N MET A 37 10.89 -6.51 -11.07
CA MET A 37 11.05 -7.15 -12.37
C MET A 37 11.36 -8.65 -12.26
N GLN A 38 12.20 -9.06 -11.29
CA GLN A 38 12.52 -10.47 -11.04
C GLN A 38 11.28 -11.26 -10.61
N VAL A 39 10.45 -10.70 -9.73
CA VAL A 39 9.19 -11.33 -9.30
C VAL A 39 8.20 -11.40 -10.46
N SER A 40 8.05 -10.33 -11.22
CA SER A 40 7.22 -10.28 -12.43
C SER A 40 7.61 -11.38 -13.41
N ALA A 41 8.88 -11.44 -13.83
CA ALA A 41 9.40 -12.41 -14.79
C ALA A 41 9.30 -13.87 -14.31
N ALA A 42 9.39 -14.11 -13.00
CA ALA A 42 9.27 -15.45 -12.44
C ALA A 42 7.82 -15.97 -12.46
N ASN A 43 6.83 -15.09 -12.33
CA ASN A 43 5.41 -15.49 -12.35
C ASN A 43 4.81 -15.40 -13.74
N TYR A 44 5.27 -14.47 -14.57
CA TYR A 44 4.77 -14.18 -15.93
C TYR A 44 5.95 -13.98 -16.87
N PRO A 45 6.59 -15.07 -17.33
CA PRO A 45 7.78 -14.99 -18.20
C PRO A 45 7.50 -14.36 -19.57
N GLU A 46 6.23 -14.28 -19.97
CA GLU A 46 5.77 -13.65 -21.21
C GLU A 46 5.71 -12.11 -21.14
N ILE A 47 5.81 -11.51 -19.96
CA ILE A 47 5.82 -10.05 -19.80
C ILE A 47 7.07 -9.45 -20.43
N ILE A 48 6.86 -8.44 -21.26
CA ILE A 48 7.91 -7.72 -21.96
C ILE A 48 8.36 -6.53 -21.10
N GLN A 49 9.52 -6.64 -20.45
CA GLN A 49 10.09 -5.52 -19.68
C GLN A 49 10.63 -4.46 -20.64
N VAL A 50 10.16 -3.21 -20.48
CA VAL A 50 10.51 -2.09 -21.37
C VAL A 50 11.31 -0.98 -20.68
N GLY A 51 11.67 -1.16 -19.41
CA GLY A 51 12.58 -0.27 -18.68
C GLY A 51 11.94 0.99 -18.13
N ASP A 52 12.71 2.11 -18.14
CA ASP A 52 12.29 3.37 -17.55
C ASP A 52 11.22 4.06 -18.41
N VAL A 53 10.15 4.54 -17.76
CA VAL A 53 9.05 5.26 -18.42
C VAL A 53 9.51 6.51 -19.16
N CYS A 54 10.58 7.14 -18.69
CA CYS A 54 11.16 8.34 -19.32
C CYS A 54 11.78 8.05 -20.68
N ASP A 55 12.21 6.82 -20.94
CA ASP A 55 12.85 6.40 -22.19
C ASP A 55 11.85 5.85 -23.22
N LEU A 56 10.58 5.66 -22.84
CA LEU A 56 9.57 5.07 -23.71
C LEU A 56 9.14 6.04 -24.82
N LYS A 57 9.08 5.52 -26.03
CA LYS A 57 8.57 6.21 -27.21
C LYS A 57 7.22 5.62 -27.60
N SER A 58 6.23 6.46 -27.81
CA SER A 58 4.88 6.02 -28.13
C SER A 58 4.79 5.20 -29.43
N GLU A 59 5.68 5.47 -30.39
CA GLU A 59 5.74 4.74 -31.65
C GLU A 59 6.09 3.25 -31.50
N ASP A 60 6.70 2.85 -30.38
CA ASP A 60 7.04 1.45 -30.08
C ASP A 60 5.81 0.66 -29.54
N PHE A 61 4.74 1.36 -29.15
CA PHE A 61 3.55 0.78 -28.52
C PHE A 61 2.30 0.96 -29.38
N LYS A 62 2.32 0.31 -30.54
CA LYS A 62 1.14 0.29 -31.42
C LYS A 62 0.09 -0.66 -30.89
N ASP A 63 -1.17 -0.30 -31.10
CA ASP A 63 -2.36 -1.15 -30.77
C ASP A 63 -2.47 -1.48 -29.26
N ILE A 64 -2.14 -0.55 -28.39
CA ILE A 64 -2.39 -0.69 -26.95
C ILE A 64 -3.88 -0.47 -26.67
N ASP A 65 -4.51 -1.48 -26.06
CA ASP A 65 -5.91 -1.42 -25.63
C ASP A 65 -6.07 -0.77 -24.27
N LEU A 66 -5.11 -1.01 -23.36
CA LEU A 66 -5.19 -0.58 -21.97
C LEU A 66 -3.83 -0.06 -21.48
N ILE A 67 -3.83 1.14 -20.89
CA ILE A 67 -2.71 1.63 -20.07
C ILE A 67 -3.10 1.50 -18.60
N LEU A 68 -2.26 0.81 -17.81
CA LEU A 68 -2.29 0.78 -16.36
C LEU A 68 -1.17 1.66 -15.81
N ALA A 69 -1.41 2.42 -14.74
CA ALA A 69 -0.38 3.22 -14.12
C ALA A 69 -0.60 3.41 -12.61
N GLY A 70 0.49 3.35 -11.86
CA GLY A 70 0.55 3.70 -10.43
C GLY A 70 1.70 4.67 -10.18
N SER A 71 1.60 5.92 -10.66
CA SER A 71 2.71 6.86 -10.59
C SER A 71 3.17 7.16 -9.17
N PRO A 72 4.49 7.34 -8.92
CA PRO A 72 5.01 7.66 -7.59
C PRO A 72 4.33 8.89 -6.98
N CYS A 73 3.82 8.74 -5.76
CA CYS A 73 2.96 9.70 -5.07
C CYS A 73 3.70 10.57 -4.03
N GLN A 74 5.03 10.47 -3.95
CA GLN A 74 5.76 11.05 -2.81
C GLN A 74 5.67 12.57 -2.74
N GLY A 75 5.41 13.27 -3.84
CA GLY A 75 5.10 14.70 -3.90
C GLY A 75 3.66 15.03 -3.49
N PHE A 76 2.70 14.14 -3.72
CA PHE A 76 1.26 14.39 -3.52
C PHE A 76 0.70 13.83 -2.21
N SER A 77 1.39 12.85 -1.59
CA SER A 77 0.88 12.15 -0.41
C SER A 77 0.69 13.06 0.80
N LEU A 78 -0.43 12.90 1.51
CA LEU A 78 -0.68 13.56 2.81
C LEU A 78 0.38 13.22 3.86
N ALA A 79 1.09 12.11 3.73
CA ALA A 79 2.18 11.69 4.61
C ALA A 79 3.57 12.16 4.14
N GLY A 80 3.69 12.69 2.91
CA GLY A 80 4.92 13.20 2.31
C GLY A 80 5.16 14.68 2.58
N LYS A 81 6.20 15.24 1.95
CA LYS A 81 6.55 16.66 2.07
C LYS A 81 5.57 17.61 1.36
N GLN A 82 4.62 17.08 0.59
CA GLN A 82 3.61 17.83 -0.16
C GLN A 82 4.20 18.90 -1.08
N LEU A 83 5.35 18.59 -1.71
CA LEU A 83 6.02 19.50 -2.65
C LEU A 83 5.32 19.59 -4.01
N ALA A 84 4.25 18.79 -4.19
CA ALA A 84 3.44 18.75 -5.39
C ALA A 84 4.28 18.59 -6.67
N PHE A 85 4.08 19.47 -7.63
CA PHE A 85 4.72 19.43 -8.94
C PHE A 85 6.19 19.94 -8.93
N ASP A 86 6.66 20.53 -7.83
CA ASP A 86 8.06 20.94 -7.65
C ASP A 86 8.97 19.74 -7.26
N ASP A 87 8.39 18.59 -6.92
CA ASP A 87 9.16 17.36 -6.64
C ASP A 87 9.51 16.67 -7.97
N PRO A 88 10.79 16.38 -8.26
CA PRO A 88 11.20 15.66 -9.48
C PRO A 88 10.45 14.35 -9.73
N ARG A 89 9.98 13.70 -8.65
CA ARG A 89 9.19 12.45 -8.75
C ARG A 89 7.77 12.69 -9.25
N SER A 90 7.27 13.92 -9.17
CA SER A 90 6.00 14.31 -9.77
C SER A 90 6.11 14.43 -11.29
N ALA A 91 7.31 14.65 -11.83
CA ALA A 91 7.56 14.64 -13.27
C ALA A 91 7.15 13.31 -13.91
N LEU A 92 7.29 12.19 -13.15
CA LEU A 92 6.89 10.87 -13.64
C LEU A 92 5.38 10.75 -13.92
N PHE A 93 4.54 11.51 -13.23
CA PHE A 93 3.12 11.61 -13.57
C PHE A 93 2.92 12.21 -14.98
N PHE A 94 3.73 13.20 -15.37
CA PHE A 94 3.63 13.78 -16.69
C PHE A 94 4.12 12.86 -17.80
N GLU A 95 5.01 11.90 -17.52
CA GLU A 95 5.36 10.83 -18.46
C GLU A 95 4.15 9.92 -18.73
N PHE A 96 3.36 9.58 -17.70
CA PHE A 96 2.07 8.92 -17.91
C PHE A 96 1.14 9.76 -18.80
N ILE A 97 0.98 11.07 -18.53
CA ILE A 97 0.12 11.96 -19.32
C ILE A 97 0.64 12.06 -20.78
N ARG A 98 1.95 12.13 -20.98
CA ARG A 98 2.55 12.13 -22.32
C ARG A 98 2.18 10.88 -23.10
N LEU A 99 2.44 9.71 -22.53
CA LEU A 99 2.13 8.43 -23.18
C LEU A 99 0.62 8.25 -23.38
N LEU A 100 -0.21 8.67 -22.42
CA LEU A 100 -1.67 8.60 -22.54
C LEU A 100 -2.17 9.44 -23.73
N LYS A 101 -1.61 10.64 -23.93
CA LYS A 101 -1.95 11.54 -25.05
C LYS A 101 -1.48 11.01 -26.40
N GLU A 102 -0.28 10.46 -26.44
CA GLU A 102 0.37 10.02 -27.68
C GLU A 102 -0.18 8.68 -28.16
N ILE A 103 -0.37 7.71 -27.26
CA ILE A 103 -0.85 6.35 -27.58
C ILE A 103 -2.38 6.33 -27.76
N LYS A 104 -3.11 7.10 -26.97
CA LYS A 104 -4.60 7.14 -26.94
C LYS A 104 -5.22 5.75 -26.87
N PRO A 105 -4.91 4.94 -25.84
CA PRO A 105 -5.47 3.61 -25.71
C PRO A 105 -7.00 3.66 -25.57
N LYS A 106 -7.66 2.55 -25.87
CA LYS A 106 -9.10 2.43 -25.68
C LYS A 106 -9.52 2.63 -24.23
N TYR A 107 -8.70 2.09 -23.30
CA TYR A 107 -8.92 2.21 -21.86
C TYR A 107 -7.64 2.62 -21.14
N PHE A 108 -7.82 3.27 -20.00
CA PHE A 108 -6.72 3.50 -19.06
C PHE A 108 -7.22 3.37 -17.61
N LEU A 109 -6.31 3.10 -16.70
CA LEU A 109 -6.51 3.14 -15.27
C LEU A 109 -5.27 3.75 -14.60
N LEU A 110 -5.43 4.88 -13.94
CA LEU A 110 -4.42 5.48 -13.07
C LEU A 110 -4.83 5.28 -11.61
N GLU A 111 -3.94 4.68 -10.81
CA GLU A 111 -4.09 4.59 -9.35
C GLU A 111 -3.19 5.62 -8.66
N ASN A 112 -3.71 6.24 -7.59
CA ASN A 112 -2.85 7.03 -6.72
C ASN A 112 -3.37 7.06 -5.27
N VAL A 113 -2.54 7.53 -4.35
CA VAL A 113 -2.84 7.63 -2.93
C VAL A 113 -3.86 8.71 -2.63
N ARG A 114 -4.39 8.67 -1.40
CA ARG A 114 -5.20 9.78 -0.88
C ARG A 114 -4.35 11.05 -0.75
N MET A 115 -4.84 12.16 -1.35
CA MET A 115 -4.18 13.45 -1.45
C MET A 115 -5.14 14.61 -1.18
N LYS A 116 -4.65 15.85 -1.22
CA LYS A 116 -5.46 17.07 -1.11
C LYS A 116 -6.34 17.27 -2.35
N LYS A 117 -7.46 17.97 -2.17
CA LYS A 117 -8.41 18.30 -3.25
C LYS A 117 -7.75 19.01 -4.44
N GLU A 118 -6.85 19.94 -4.16
CA GLU A 118 -6.13 20.71 -5.18
C GLU A 118 -5.37 19.79 -6.15
N PHE A 119 -4.71 18.77 -5.60
CA PHE A 119 -3.97 17.81 -6.42
C PHE A 119 -4.89 16.84 -7.17
N LEU A 120 -6.01 16.43 -6.55
CA LEU A 120 -7.03 15.64 -7.24
C LEU A 120 -7.54 16.38 -8.47
N GLN A 121 -7.84 17.67 -8.31
CA GLN A 121 -8.33 18.51 -9.40
C GLN A 121 -7.31 18.60 -10.54
N ILE A 122 -6.03 18.90 -10.23
CA ILE A 122 -4.98 18.99 -11.25
C ILE A 122 -4.81 17.66 -12.01
N ILE A 123 -4.79 16.53 -11.30
CA ILE A 123 -4.70 15.22 -11.95
C ILE A 123 -5.93 14.99 -12.86
N SER A 124 -7.13 15.28 -12.36
CA SER A 124 -8.37 15.15 -13.16
C SER A 124 -8.35 16.03 -14.40
N GLU A 125 -7.90 17.28 -14.31
CA GLU A 125 -7.78 18.21 -15.45
C GLU A 125 -6.77 17.67 -16.48
N GLN A 126 -5.60 17.20 -16.04
CA GLN A 126 -4.58 16.65 -16.94
C GLN A 126 -5.06 15.39 -17.65
N VAL A 127 -5.68 14.46 -16.93
CA VAL A 127 -6.24 13.23 -17.49
C VAL A 127 -7.39 13.54 -18.44
N SER A 128 -8.31 14.43 -18.06
CA SER A 128 -9.44 14.85 -18.91
C SER A 128 -8.96 15.51 -20.20
N SER A 129 -7.85 16.25 -20.16
CA SER A 129 -7.26 16.86 -21.35
C SER A 129 -6.79 15.83 -22.40
N CYS A 130 -6.58 14.57 -21.99
CA CYS A 130 -6.23 13.50 -22.91
C CYS A 130 -7.43 12.94 -23.68
N TYR A 131 -8.66 13.14 -23.15
CA TYR A 131 -9.93 12.61 -23.69
C TYR A 131 -10.98 13.73 -23.73
N PRO A 132 -10.81 14.73 -24.61
CA PRO A 132 -11.73 15.88 -24.69
C PRO A 132 -13.17 15.48 -25.13
N GLU A 133 -13.31 14.29 -25.70
CA GLU A 133 -14.60 13.71 -26.09
C GLU A 133 -15.45 13.27 -24.88
N ILE A 134 -14.86 13.10 -23.70
CA ILE A 134 -15.60 12.79 -22.46
C ILE A 134 -16.18 14.07 -21.90
N THR A 135 -17.45 14.33 -22.17
CA THR A 135 -18.15 15.62 -21.91
C THR A 135 -18.05 16.09 -20.45
N PHE A 136 -18.05 15.17 -19.49
CA PHE A 136 -18.00 15.51 -18.05
C PHE A 136 -16.60 15.38 -17.45
N GLY A 137 -15.57 15.12 -18.29
CA GLY A 137 -14.21 14.86 -17.83
C GLY A 137 -14.07 13.50 -17.12
N VAL A 138 -12.91 13.31 -16.46
CA VAL A 138 -12.59 12.06 -15.73
C VAL A 138 -12.40 12.41 -14.27
N ASP A 139 -13.42 12.12 -13.46
CA ASP A 139 -13.36 12.30 -12.02
C ASP A 139 -12.72 11.11 -11.29
N PRO A 140 -12.05 11.35 -10.15
CA PRO A 140 -11.44 10.29 -9.39
C PRO A 140 -12.48 9.45 -8.63
N ILE A 141 -12.39 8.14 -8.77
CA ILE A 141 -13.19 7.17 -8.02
C ILE A 141 -12.42 6.80 -6.76
N PHE A 142 -13.01 7.01 -5.60
CA PHE A 142 -12.39 6.61 -4.33
C PHE A 142 -12.79 5.20 -3.96
N ILE A 143 -11.81 4.29 -3.82
CA ILE A 143 -12.04 2.92 -3.35
C ILE A 143 -11.07 2.62 -2.20
N ASN A 144 -11.58 2.04 -1.12
CA ASN A 144 -10.75 1.48 -0.06
C ASN A 144 -10.73 -0.05 -0.18
N SER A 145 -9.55 -0.62 -0.37
CA SER A 145 -9.39 -2.08 -0.46
C SER A 145 -9.86 -2.82 0.80
N SER A 146 -10.13 -2.12 1.91
CA SER A 146 -10.75 -2.73 3.10
C SER A 146 -12.10 -3.39 2.81
N LEU A 147 -12.77 -3.03 1.74
CA LEU A 147 -14.00 -3.68 1.31
C LEU A 147 -13.76 -5.14 0.88
N VAL A 148 -12.60 -5.44 0.32
CA VAL A 148 -12.29 -6.75 -0.28
C VAL A 148 -11.05 -7.43 0.30
N SER A 149 -10.40 -6.83 1.30
CA SER A 149 -9.21 -7.38 1.98
C SER A 149 -9.16 -7.00 3.46
N ALA A 150 -8.29 -7.66 4.22
CA ALA A 150 -8.00 -7.29 5.60
C ALA A 150 -7.19 -6.01 5.74
N GLN A 151 -6.85 -5.33 4.63
CA GLN A 151 -6.04 -4.10 4.60
C GLN A 151 -6.89 -2.87 4.31
N SER A 152 -6.78 -1.84 5.14
CA SER A 152 -7.29 -0.51 4.80
C SER A 152 -6.30 0.25 3.94
N ARG A 153 -6.56 0.28 2.63
CA ARG A 153 -5.73 0.95 1.62
C ARG A 153 -6.60 1.89 0.77
N PRO A 154 -6.91 3.09 1.25
CA PRO A 154 -7.70 4.07 0.50
C PRO A 154 -6.91 4.61 -0.70
N ARG A 155 -7.50 4.56 -1.89
CA ARG A 155 -6.91 5.00 -3.15
C ARG A 155 -7.91 5.75 -4.01
N TYR A 156 -7.39 6.59 -4.89
CA TYR A 156 -8.13 7.20 -5.99
C TYR A 156 -7.74 6.55 -7.30
N TYR A 157 -8.74 6.37 -8.15
CA TYR A 157 -8.60 5.79 -9.49
C TYR A 157 -9.21 6.74 -10.51
N TRP A 158 -8.48 7.05 -11.57
CA TRP A 158 -8.98 7.74 -12.75
C TRP A 158 -9.01 6.75 -13.90
N THR A 159 -10.14 6.67 -14.59
CA THR A 159 -10.32 5.71 -15.67
C THR A 159 -11.47 6.14 -16.59
N ASN A 160 -11.41 5.72 -17.83
CA ASN A 160 -12.52 5.79 -18.78
C ASN A 160 -13.24 4.44 -18.97
N ILE A 161 -12.90 3.44 -18.16
CA ILE A 161 -13.61 2.15 -18.15
C ILE A 161 -15.03 2.42 -17.60
N PRO A 162 -16.09 2.03 -18.34
CA PRO A 162 -17.46 2.28 -17.92
C PRO A 162 -17.92 1.33 -16.81
N GLY A 163 -18.95 1.75 -16.04
CA GLY A 163 -19.65 0.85 -15.11
C GLY A 163 -18.84 0.50 -13.85
N ILE A 164 -17.91 1.36 -13.41
CA ILE A 164 -17.17 1.13 -12.18
C ILE A 164 -18.07 1.39 -10.97
N GLU A 165 -18.24 0.37 -10.15
CA GLU A 165 -18.98 0.42 -8.89
C GLU A 165 -18.09 0.16 -7.70
N GLN A 166 -18.56 0.58 -6.50
CA GLN A 166 -17.87 0.25 -5.26
C GLN A 166 -17.98 -1.25 -4.99
N PRO A 167 -16.88 -1.94 -4.66
CA PRO A 167 -16.95 -3.35 -4.28
C PRO A 167 -17.82 -3.54 -3.03
N GLU A 168 -18.54 -4.65 -2.98
CA GLU A 168 -19.26 -5.06 -1.77
C GLU A 168 -18.28 -5.39 -0.62
N GLU A 169 -18.68 -5.06 0.61
CA GLU A 169 -17.91 -5.39 1.81
C GLU A 169 -17.90 -6.90 2.03
N ARG A 170 -16.72 -7.54 1.95
CA ARG A 170 -16.54 -8.99 2.15
C ARG A 170 -16.29 -9.36 3.61
N GLY A 171 -16.19 -8.41 4.51
CA GLY A 171 -15.96 -8.66 5.94
C GLY A 171 -14.61 -9.31 6.30
N ILE A 172 -13.67 -9.39 5.35
CA ILE A 172 -12.36 -10.02 5.56
C ILE A 172 -11.57 -9.24 6.60
N VAL A 173 -11.13 -9.90 7.65
CA VAL A 173 -10.39 -9.33 8.77
C VAL A 173 -9.01 -10.00 8.89
N LEU A 174 -8.17 -9.50 9.78
CA LEU A 174 -6.79 -9.98 9.87
C LEU A 174 -6.68 -11.48 10.16
N LYS A 175 -7.52 -12.02 11.04
CA LYS A 175 -7.53 -13.46 11.36
C LYS A 175 -7.69 -14.35 10.12
N ASP A 176 -8.38 -13.86 9.10
CA ASP A 176 -8.70 -14.64 7.90
C ASP A 176 -7.50 -14.80 6.97
N ILE A 177 -6.43 -14.01 7.20
CA ILE A 177 -5.21 -14.03 6.38
C ILE A 177 -3.98 -14.58 7.12
N LEU A 178 -4.09 -14.89 8.40
CA LEU A 178 -2.97 -15.38 9.18
C LEU A 178 -2.60 -16.80 8.80
N GLU A 179 -1.29 -17.08 8.85
CA GLU A 179 -0.79 -18.45 8.78
C GLU A 179 -0.98 -19.14 10.14
N ASP A 180 -1.44 -20.39 10.12
CA ASP A 180 -1.47 -21.24 11.32
C ASP A 180 -0.04 -21.71 11.64
N ARG A 181 0.63 -20.93 12.48
CA ARG A 181 2.00 -21.21 12.92
C ARG A 181 2.08 -21.26 14.44
N ASN A 182 2.86 -22.18 14.97
CA ASN A 182 3.31 -22.13 16.35
C ASN A 182 4.15 -20.87 16.55
N ILE A 183 3.59 -19.92 17.29
CA ILE A 183 4.23 -18.63 17.58
C ILE A 183 5.13 -18.83 18.78
N GLU A 184 6.43 -18.61 18.64
CA GLU A 184 7.36 -18.61 19.79
C GLU A 184 7.00 -17.46 20.75
N GLY A 185 6.98 -17.77 22.03
CA GLY A 185 6.71 -16.83 23.09
C GLY A 185 7.79 -15.74 23.20
N LEU A 186 7.40 -14.58 23.72
CA LEU A 186 8.35 -13.54 24.06
C LEU A 186 9.35 -14.03 25.09
N SER A 187 10.59 -13.57 24.95
CA SER A 187 11.60 -13.76 25.98
C SER A 187 11.18 -13.08 27.29
N GLU A 188 11.65 -13.58 28.42
CA GLU A 188 11.39 -13.00 29.75
C GLU A 188 11.72 -11.50 29.82
N LYS A 189 12.80 -11.07 29.13
CA LYS A 189 13.18 -9.66 29.01
C LYS A 189 12.11 -8.83 28.29
N ALA A 190 11.51 -9.39 27.25
CA ALA A 190 10.43 -8.74 26.51
C ALA A 190 9.16 -8.66 27.34
N ILE A 191 8.80 -9.73 28.04
CA ILE A 191 7.65 -9.76 28.97
C ILE A 191 7.83 -8.72 30.09
N ALA A 192 9.02 -8.66 30.69
CA ALA A 192 9.36 -7.68 31.72
C ALA A 192 9.25 -6.24 31.20
N TYR A 193 9.69 -6.00 29.94
CA TYR A 193 9.55 -4.70 29.29
C TYR A 193 8.08 -4.31 29.06
N MET A 194 7.23 -5.25 28.64
CA MET A 194 5.81 -5.02 28.42
C MET A 194 5.05 -4.70 29.71
N ASN A 195 5.44 -5.30 30.81
CA ASN A 195 4.84 -5.07 32.13
C ASN A 195 5.29 -3.76 32.81
N ARG A 196 6.23 -3.03 32.23
CA ARG A 196 6.67 -1.72 32.78
C ARG A 196 5.60 -0.65 32.57
N SER A 197 5.21 0.02 33.64
CA SER A 197 4.44 1.25 33.54
C SER A 197 5.32 2.39 33.04
N SER A 198 4.70 3.34 32.33
CA SER A 198 5.37 4.56 31.91
C SER A 198 4.52 5.76 32.35
N PRO A 199 4.97 6.53 33.36
CA PRO A 199 4.23 7.71 33.83
C PRO A 199 3.96 8.74 32.75
N LYS A 200 4.83 8.79 31.72
CA LYS A 200 4.71 9.73 30.58
C LYS A 200 3.67 9.31 29.52
N TRP A 201 3.16 8.08 29.57
CA TRP A 201 2.40 7.52 28.43
C TRP A 201 0.99 7.08 28.77
N SER A 202 0.71 6.78 30.05
CA SER A 202 -0.40 5.88 30.33
C SER A 202 -1.20 6.17 31.61
N ASN A 203 -0.98 7.26 32.29
CA ASN A 203 -1.66 7.50 33.59
C ASN A 203 -1.67 6.23 34.48
N GLY A 204 -0.52 5.57 34.59
CA GLY A 204 -0.35 4.36 35.40
C GLY A 204 -0.60 3.01 34.68
N LYS A 205 -1.01 3.02 33.41
CA LYS A 205 -1.15 1.79 32.61
C LYS A 205 0.22 1.22 32.23
N THR A 206 0.29 -0.10 32.11
CA THR A 206 1.48 -0.78 31.55
C THR A 206 1.50 -0.69 30.03
N ARG A 207 2.64 -1.00 29.42
CA ARG A 207 2.70 -1.15 27.95
C ARG A 207 1.73 -2.21 27.47
N LYS A 208 1.59 -3.29 28.24
CA LYS A 208 0.61 -4.34 28.01
C LYS A 208 -0.79 -3.75 27.83
N ASP A 209 -1.26 -2.95 28.77
CA ASP A 209 -2.60 -2.37 28.72
C ASP A 209 -2.85 -1.43 27.54
N ILE A 210 -1.78 -0.85 26.98
CA ILE A 210 -1.85 0.04 25.85
C ILE A 210 -1.84 -0.74 24.52
N TYR A 211 -1.08 -1.83 24.47
CA TYR A 211 -0.75 -2.53 23.23
C TYR A 211 -1.49 -3.86 23.05
N ILE A 212 -2.29 -4.29 24.03
CA ILE A 212 -3.01 -5.55 23.99
C ILE A 212 -4.47 -5.33 23.60
N LYS A 213 -4.96 -6.02 22.61
CA LYS A 213 -6.36 -5.96 22.12
C LYS A 213 -6.89 -7.33 21.68
N ARG A 214 -8.21 -7.47 21.61
CA ARG A 214 -8.98 -8.72 21.48
C ARG A 214 -9.18 -9.23 20.04
N GLU A 215 -9.32 -10.54 19.85
CA GLU A 215 -9.48 -11.22 18.55
C GLU A 215 -10.66 -10.76 17.69
N ASP A 216 -11.66 -10.17 18.36
CA ASP A 216 -12.88 -9.65 17.73
C ASP A 216 -12.75 -8.20 17.25
N GLN A 217 -11.59 -7.60 17.35
CA GLN A 217 -11.36 -6.20 16.99
C GLN A 217 -10.43 -6.08 15.79
N LYS A 218 -10.49 -4.96 15.07
CA LYS A 218 -9.82 -4.72 13.76
C LYS A 218 -8.37 -4.23 13.82
N ALA A 219 -7.54 -4.67 12.91
CA ALA A 219 -6.11 -4.49 12.87
C ALA A 219 -5.63 -3.07 12.56
N ASP A 220 -4.52 -2.69 13.20
CA ASP A 220 -3.84 -1.43 12.97
C ASP A 220 -2.65 -1.54 11.99
N CYS A 221 -2.26 -0.40 11.44
CA CYS A 221 -1.18 -0.27 10.50
C CYS A 221 0.19 -0.46 11.15
N LEU A 222 1.07 -1.04 10.44
CA LEU A 222 2.37 -1.48 10.85
C LEU A 222 3.49 -0.52 10.42
N THR A 223 4.53 -0.27 11.20
CA THR A 223 5.60 0.69 10.91
C THR A 223 7.05 0.15 10.94
N ALA A 224 7.97 0.97 10.44
CA ALA A 224 9.34 0.71 10.00
C ALA A 224 10.42 0.32 11.05
N ASN A 225 10.15 0.09 12.33
CA ASN A 225 11.20 -0.16 13.34
C ASN A 225 11.24 -1.57 13.94
N MET A 226 10.54 -2.53 13.38
CA MET A 226 10.45 -3.90 13.92
C MET A 226 11.75 -4.70 13.90
N HIS A 227 12.74 -4.28 13.09
CA HIS A 227 14.05 -4.95 13.08
C HIS A 227 14.90 -4.61 14.32
N LYS A 228 14.54 -3.59 15.09
CA LYS A 228 15.29 -3.13 16.27
C LYS A 228 14.83 -3.76 17.59
N GLY A 229 14.03 -4.83 17.54
CA GLY A 229 13.78 -5.64 18.73
C GLY A 229 12.85 -5.00 19.76
N VAL A 230 11.87 -4.18 19.36
CA VAL A 230 10.87 -3.66 20.30
C VAL A 230 9.76 -4.68 20.45
N PRO A 231 9.56 -5.27 21.65
CA PRO A 231 8.55 -6.30 21.88
C PRO A 231 7.17 -5.67 22.05
N TYR A 232 6.20 -6.15 21.33
CA TYR A 232 4.78 -5.85 21.46
C TYR A 232 4.03 -7.15 21.53
N GLY A 233 3.38 -7.32 22.63
CA GLY A 233 2.69 -8.58 22.93
C GLY A 233 1.23 -8.31 23.29
N VAL A 234 0.41 -9.19 23.58
CA VAL A 234 -0.82 -9.47 23.16
C VAL A 234 -1.66 -10.48 23.83
N VAL A 235 -2.91 -10.21 23.97
CA VAL A 235 -3.91 -11.15 24.42
C VAL A 235 -4.86 -11.56 23.32
N GLU A 236 -4.82 -10.90 22.21
CA GLU A 236 -5.70 -11.18 21.09
C GLU A 236 -5.05 -10.72 19.81
N ILE A 237 -5.33 -11.35 18.69
CA ILE A 237 -4.69 -11.01 17.42
C ILE A 237 -5.16 -9.65 16.91
N LYS A 238 -4.27 -8.67 16.88
CA LYS A 238 -4.53 -7.37 16.24
C LYS A 238 -3.33 -6.82 15.51
N ALA A 239 -3.58 -6.13 14.43
CA ALA A 239 -2.54 -5.39 13.73
C ALA A 239 -2.52 -3.92 14.17
N GLY A 240 -1.35 -3.40 14.42
CA GLY A 240 -1.11 -2.01 14.77
C GLY A 240 0.05 -1.39 13.98
N ALA A 241 0.16 -0.05 13.97
CA ALA A 241 1.25 0.66 13.32
C ALA A 241 1.94 1.63 14.26
N TYR A 242 3.28 1.59 14.24
CA TYR A 242 4.07 2.66 14.81
C TYR A 242 4.13 3.84 13.87
N ARG A 243 3.72 5.00 14.35
CA ARG A 243 3.82 6.24 13.59
C ARG A 243 4.51 7.32 14.42
N ALA A 244 5.42 8.07 13.78
CA ALA A 244 5.96 9.27 14.38
C ALA A 244 4.83 10.30 14.56
N ARG A 245 4.60 10.73 15.80
CA ARG A 245 3.59 11.73 16.14
C ARG A 245 4.17 12.78 17.09
N SER A 246 3.92 14.04 16.78
CA SER A 246 4.10 15.14 17.71
C SER A 246 2.81 15.30 18.51
N LEU A 247 2.87 15.01 19.81
CA LEU A 247 1.73 15.06 20.72
C LEU A 247 2.07 15.95 21.90
N ASP A 248 1.12 16.79 22.31
CA ASP A 248 1.22 17.56 23.55
C ASP A 248 1.11 16.65 24.81
N GLU A 249 1.13 17.25 25.96
CA GLU A 249 1.02 16.57 27.27
C GLU A 249 -0.30 15.79 27.45
N ASN A 250 -1.36 16.22 26.75
CA ASN A 250 -2.68 15.61 26.77
C ASN A 250 -2.86 14.54 25.66
N GLY A 251 -1.82 14.26 24.86
CA GLY A 251 -1.87 13.31 23.76
C GLY A 251 -2.53 13.83 22.49
N LYS A 252 -2.81 15.13 22.38
CA LYS A 252 -3.37 15.77 21.19
C LYS A 252 -2.26 16.07 20.17
N ARG A 253 -2.57 15.90 18.88
CA ARG A 253 -1.63 16.17 17.78
C ARG A 253 -1.31 17.66 17.69
N VAL A 254 -0.02 17.98 17.63
CA VAL A 254 0.53 19.33 17.45
C VAL A 254 1.46 19.38 16.24
N ALA A 255 1.84 20.58 15.81
CA ALA A 255 2.74 20.72 14.68
C ALA A 255 4.16 20.20 14.99
N TRP A 256 4.85 19.65 14.00
CA TRP A 256 6.19 19.07 14.13
C TRP A 256 7.25 20.06 14.64
N LYS A 257 7.06 21.32 14.38
CA LYS A 257 7.94 22.40 14.87
C LYS A 257 7.84 22.64 16.37
N ASP A 258 6.71 22.27 16.98
CA ASP A 258 6.42 22.58 18.38
C ASP A 258 6.83 21.45 19.32
N VAL A 259 6.76 20.20 18.87
CA VAL A 259 7.13 19.02 19.67
C VAL A 259 7.81 17.98 18.79
N LYS A 260 8.97 17.46 19.21
CA LYS A 260 9.66 16.39 18.49
C LYS A 260 8.76 15.15 18.34
N PRO A 261 8.69 14.56 17.14
CA PRO A 261 7.89 13.36 16.93
C PRO A 261 8.40 12.18 17.77
N ARG A 262 7.48 11.47 18.40
CA ARG A 262 7.75 10.18 19.05
C ARG A 262 7.00 9.06 18.36
N GLN A 263 7.53 7.85 18.44
CA GLN A 263 6.85 6.66 17.93
C GLN A 263 5.64 6.34 18.81
N VAL A 264 4.47 6.33 18.20
CA VAL A 264 3.19 6.00 18.85
C VAL A 264 2.57 4.83 18.13
N LEU A 265 2.17 3.80 18.88
CA LEU A 265 1.39 2.70 18.32
C LEU A 265 -0.04 3.20 18.06
N GLU A 266 -0.44 3.20 16.80
CA GLU A 266 -1.82 3.49 16.40
C GLU A 266 -2.51 2.18 16.04
N THR A 267 -3.57 1.87 16.78
CA THR A 267 -4.41 0.69 16.59
C THR A 267 -5.72 1.07 15.92
N ARG A 268 -6.26 0.20 15.03
CA ARG A 268 -7.56 0.42 14.39
C ARG A 268 -8.68 -0.26 15.18
N LYS A 269 -9.82 0.40 15.25
CA LYS A 269 -11.02 -0.16 15.91
C LYS A 269 -11.84 -1.07 14.98
N ASP A 270 -11.39 -1.22 13.73
CA ASP A 270 -12.16 -1.86 12.65
C ASP A 270 -11.55 -3.17 12.12
N GLU A 271 -10.70 -3.86 12.90
CA GLU A 271 -10.03 -5.17 12.63
C GLU A 271 -9.29 -5.30 11.28
N LYS A 272 -8.96 -4.22 10.60
CA LYS A 272 -8.25 -4.21 9.33
C LYS A 272 -6.84 -3.66 9.48
N SER A 273 -5.88 -4.13 8.67
CA SER A 273 -4.56 -3.51 8.59
C SER A 273 -4.64 -2.19 7.82
N ASN A 274 -3.71 -1.29 8.06
CA ASN A 274 -3.49 -0.15 7.14
C ASN A 274 -2.71 -0.60 5.92
N SER A 275 -2.54 0.32 4.93
CA SER A 275 -1.71 0.06 3.77
C SER A 275 -0.30 -0.39 4.17
N ILE A 276 0.16 -1.50 3.62
CA ILE A 276 1.55 -1.91 3.74
C ILE A 276 2.38 -0.87 2.99
N THR A 277 3.32 -0.24 3.70
CA THR A 277 4.25 0.73 3.12
C THR A 277 5.59 0.06 2.85
N SER A 278 6.44 0.65 2.03
CA SER A 278 7.82 0.19 1.80
C SER A 278 8.68 0.15 3.08
N VAL A 279 8.19 0.74 4.17
CA VAL A 279 8.81 0.75 5.50
C VAL A 279 8.11 -0.26 6.42
N GLN A 280 8.04 -1.50 6.02
CA GLN A 280 7.18 -2.57 6.56
C GLN A 280 7.57 -3.11 7.94
N LYS A 281 8.74 -2.78 8.43
CA LYS A 281 9.22 -3.17 9.76
C LYS A 281 8.39 -2.64 10.93
N ASP A 282 7.40 -1.84 10.62
CA ASP A 282 6.54 -1.19 11.60
C ASP A 282 5.20 -1.91 11.81
N ASN A 283 5.00 -3.05 11.16
CA ASN A 283 3.75 -3.81 11.15
C ASN A 283 3.78 -4.96 12.18
N VAL A 284 2.88 -5.00 13.18
CA VAL A 284 2.86 -5.98 14.28
C VAL A 284 1.51 -6.67 14.45
N LEU A 285 1.55 -7.96 14.73
CA LEU A 285 0.43 -8.75 15.23
C LEU A 285 0.64 -9.06 16.70
N THR A 286 -0.46 -9.19 17.39
CA THR A 286 -0.44 -9.40 18.84
C THR A 286 -1.44 -10.49 19.26
N LYS A 287 -1.08 -11.44 20.15
CA LYS A 287 -1.93 -12.53 20.65
C LYS A 287 -1.84 -12.66 22.16
N ASP A 288 -2.84 -13.25 22.79
CA ASP A 288 -2.93 -13.42 24.23
C ASP A 288 -1.65 -14.00 24.85
N GLN A 289 -1.34 -13.60 26.08
CA GLN A 289 -0.18 -14.02 26.84
C GLN A 289 1.19 -13.58 26.30
N ALA A 290 1.29 -12.35 25.78
CA ALA A 290 2.57 -11.76 25.46
C ALA A 290 3.31 -12.40 24.26
N TYR A 291 2.58 -12.82 23.24
CA TYR A 291 3.17 -13.21 21.96
C TYR A 291 3.02 -12.10 20.93
N TRP A 292 4.06 -11.81 20.18
CA TRP A 292 4.00 -10.99 18.97
C TRP A 292 4.95 -11.55 17.92
N ARG A 293 4.65 -11.31 16.68
CA ARG A 293 5.51 -11.62 15.55
C ARG A 293 5.28 -10.65 14.41
N LYS A 294 6.24 -10.56 13.52
CA LYS A 294 6.02 -9.88 12.25
C LYS A 294 4.95 -10.62 11.44
N LEU A 295 4.23 -9.86 10.61
CA LEU A 295 3.55 -10.48 9.47
C LEU A 295 4.58 -11.19 8.63
N THR A 296 4.25 -12.41 8.21
CA THR A 296 5.10 -13.12 7.27
C THR A 296 4.98 -12.51 5.88
N PRO A 297 5.93 -12.79 4.97
CA PRO A 297 5.75 -12.37 3.58
C PRO A 297 4.45 -12.87 2.95
N ILE A 298 4.02 -14.10 3.27
CA ILE A 298 2.74 -14.65 2.79
C ILE A 298 1.55 -13.87 3.31
N GLU A 299 1.54 -13.50 4.59
CA GLU A 299 0.48 -12.67 5.15
C GLU A 299 0.46 -11.26 4.52
N CYS A 300 1.63 -10.71 4.18
CA CYS A 300 1.72 -9.46 3.41
C CYS A 300 1.16 -9.63 2.00
N GLU A 301 1.47 -10.73 1.32
CA GLU A 301 0.90 -11.07 0.02
C GLU A 301 -0.63 -11.18 0.09
N ARG A 302 -1.16 -11.88 1.08
CA ARG A 302 -2.62 -11.99 1.31
C ARG A 302 -3.29 -10.65 1.58
N LEU A 303 -2.63 -9.74 2.34
CA LEU A 303 -3.11 -8.38 2.56
C LEU A 303 -3.17 -7.55 1.27
N GLN A 304 -2.22 -7.77 0.37
CA GLN A 304 -2.22 -7.14 -0.97
C GLN A 304 -3.09 -7.90 -1.96
N THR A 305 -3.74 -8.98 -1.52
CA THR A 305 -4.53 -9.88 -2.38
C THR A 305 -3.74 -10.50 -3.54
N VAL A 306 -2.45 -10.70 -3.37
CA VAL A 306 -1.62 -11.49 -4.32
C VAL A 306 -1.62 -12.97 -3.92
N PRO A 307 -1.36 -13.91 -4.84
CA PRO A 307 -1.23 -15.32 -4.52
C PRO A 307 -0.14 -15.60 -3.48
N ASP A 308 -0.34 -16.60 -2.63
CA ASP A 308 0.69 -17.06 -1.69
C ASP A 308 1.99 -17.43 -2.43
N ASN A 309 3.12 -17.01 -1.88
CA ASN A 309 4.45 -17.22 -2.45
C ASN A 309 4.73 -16.50 -3.77
N TYR A 310 3.88 -15.61 -4.22
CA TYR A 310 4.08 -14.81 -5.44
C TYR A 310 5.42 -14.07 -5.43
N THR A 311 5.83 -13.54 -4.28
CA THR A 311 7.09 -12.81 -4.13
C THR A 311 8.27 -13.69 -3.70
N ASN A 312 8.13 -15.03 -3.68
CA ASN A 312 9.13 -15.96 -3.14
C ASN A 312 10.39 -16.13 -4.05
N HIS A 313 10.56 -15.26 -5.02
CA HIS A 313 11.68 -15.24 -5.97
C HIS A 313 12.81 -14.29 -5.54
N VAL A 314 12.63 -13.60 -4.41
CA VAL A 314 13.60 -12.64 -3.87
C VAL A 314 13.73 -12.81 -2.35
N SER A 315 14.73 -12.19 -1.74
CA SER A 315 14.93 -12.27 -0.28
C SER A 315 13.72 -11.69 0.49
N ASN A 316 13.49 -12.17 1.72
CA ASN A 316 12.41 -11.66 2.56
C ASN A 316 12.48 -10.15 2.77
N THR A 317 13.67 -9.55 2.81
CA THR A 317 13.83 -8.09 2.88
C THR A 317 13.24 -7.40 1.67
N GLN A 318 13.38 -7.98 0.49
CA GLN A 318 12.80 -7.42 -0.75
C GLN A 318 11.30 -7.73 -0.84
N ARG A 319 10.87 -8.94 -0.47
CA ARG A 319 9.44 -9.30 -0.39
C ARG A 319 8.63 -8.30 0.44
N TYR A 320 9.20 -7.80 1.53
CA TYR A 320 8.55 -6.79 2.37
C TYR A 320 8.56 -5.37 1.77
N LYS A 321 9.23 -5.11 0.67
CA LYS A 321 9.25 -3.79 0.01
C LYS A 321 8.22 -3.67 -1.12
N MET A 322 7.76 -4.78 -1.62
CA MET A 322 6.75 -4.92 -2.67
C MET A 322 5.35 -4.87 -2.10
#